data_7ef3a2d14808e85202fa917dbce61e24
#
_entry.id   7ef3a2d14808e85202fa917dbce61e24
#
_cell.length_a   1.000
_cell.length_b   1.000
_cell.length_c   1.000
_cell.angle_alpha   90.00
_cell.angle_beta   90.00
_cell.angle_gamma   90.00
#
_symmetry.space_group_name_H-M   'P 1'
#
loop_
_entity.id
_entity.type
_entity.pdbx_description
1 polymer ?
#
loop_
_entity_poly.entity_id
_entity_poly.type
_entity_poly.pdbx_seq_one_letter_code
_entity_poly.pdbx_strand_id
1 'polypeptide(L)'
;MPMAKRRRQPRRPREKSPTVSYTDPQGNVLELRERLSAATIAKIGEPPASHAASLEDAWARREEALFERLAVSWEISGLPLDDQKMLLGRYRMAAPDERAWVRRTIAEHLERHIPELT
;
A
#
# COMPACT_ATOMS: atom_id res chain seq x y z
N MET A 1 34.16 26.71 2.00
CA MET A 1 33.58 26.40 1.90
C MET A 1 32.92 25.78 2.04
N PRO A 2 32.62 25.71 2.16
CA PRO A 2 31.81 25.07 2.20
C PRO A 2 30.97 24.72 2.05
N MET A 3 30.75 24.55 1.90
CA MET A 3 29.88 24.18 1.66
C MET A 3 29.29 23.53 1.46
N ALA A 4 29.44 23.39 1.38
CA ALA A 4 28.81 22.71 1.06
C ALA A 4 28.35 21.98 1.43
N LYS A 5 28.23 21.73 1.71
CA LYS A 5 27.72 20.98 2.02
C LYS A 5 26.75 20.66 2.27
N ARG A 6 26.62 20.73 2.21
CA ARG A 6 25.70 20.42 2.43
C ARG A 6 24.86 20.03 2.08
N ARG A 7 24.85 19.87 1.98
CA ARG A 7 24.04 19.45 1.62
C ARG A 7 23.42 18.78 1.41
N ARG A 8 23.49 18.44 1.50
CA ARG A 8 22.84 17.66 1.30
C ARG A 8 22.30 17.02 1.75
N GLN A 9 22.34 16.86 1.97
CA GLN A 9 21.71 16.30 2.30
C GLN A 9 20.87 15.94 2.28
N PRO A 10 20.64 15.74 2.41
CA PRO A 10 19.75 15.24 2.38
C PRO A 10 18.85 14.80 2.32
N ARG A 11 18.60 14.66 1.96
CA ARG A 11 17.66 14.21 1.83
C ARG A 11 17.22 13.39 2.32
N ARG A 12 17.09 13.12 2.76
CA ARG A 12 16.72 12.36 3.26
C ARG A 12 15.96 11.95 3.54
N PRO A 13 15.91 11.61 3.80
CA PRO A 13 15.11 10.97 4.02
C PRO A 13 14.10 11.10 4.37
N ARG A 14 13.75 11.44 4.10
CA ARG A 14 12.95 11.50 4.31
C ARG A 14 12.25 11.07 4.30
N GLU A 15 12.41 11.39 4.48
CA GLU A 15 11.72 11.03 4.33
C GLU A 15 11.14 9.92 4.36
N LYS A 16 11.45 9.38 4.89
CA LYS A 16 10.91 8.07 4.83
C LYS A 16 9.84 7.84 5.83
N SER A 17 8.64 7.50 5.36
CA SER A 17 7.55 7.09 6.24
C SER A 17 7.84 5.71 6.80
N PRO A 18 7.48 5.43 8.07
CA PRO A 18 7.60 4.08 8.61
C PRO A 18 6.82 3.06 7.79
N THR A 19 7.34 1.85 7.71
CA THR A 19 6.67 0.76 7.01
C THR A 19 6.58 -0.47 7.91
N VAL A 20 5.69 -1.39 7.55
CA VAL A 20 5.51 -2.65 8.25
C VAL A 20 5.55 -3.76 7.20
N SER A 21 6.31 -4.81 7.47
CA SER A 21 6.47 -5.92 6.54
C SER A 21 5.65 -7.12 6.97
N TYR A 22 5.06 -7.81 6.01
CA TYR A 22 4.26 -9.00 6.23
C TYR A 22 4.74 -10.11 5.31
N THR A 23 4.92 -11.31 5.86
CA THR A 23 5.42 -12.45 5.10
C THR A 23 4.28 -13.44 4.89
N ASP A 24 4.07 -13.87 3.64
CA ASP A 24 3.03 -14.83 3.33
C ASP A 24 3.54 -16.28 3.49
N PRO A 25 2.65 -17.29 3.36
CA PRO A 25 3.07 -18.67 3.54
C PRO A 25 4.13 -19.15 2.57
N GLN A 26 4.29 -18.52 1.42
CA GLN A 26 5.33 -18.86 0.45
C GLN A 26 6.65 -18.12 0.69
N GLY A 27 6.69 -17.28 1.72
CA GLY A 27 7.89 -16.51 2.02
C GLY A 27 8.01 -15.19 1.28
N ASN A 28 6.99 -14.78 0.54
CA ASN A 28 6.98 -13.49 -0.11
C ASN A 28 6.71 -12.39 0.92
N VAL A 29 7.31 -11.23 0.74
CA VAL A 29 7.24 -10.16 1.73
C VAL A 29 6.57 -8.93 1.13
N LEU A 30 5.46 -8.52 1.72
CA LEU A 30 4.75 -7.31 1.34
C LEU A 30 5.03 -6.23 2.38
N GLU A 31 5.53 -5.09 1.91
CA GLU A 31 5.84 -3.97 2.78
C GLU A 31 4.81 -2.87 2.58
N LEU A 32 4.16 -2.46 3.66
CA LEU A 32 3.10 -1.45 3.63
C LEU A 32 3.51 -0.23 4.44
N ARG A 33 3.09 0.95 3.99
CA ARG A 33 3.25 2.16 4.78
C ARG A 33 2.44 2.02 6.07
N GLU A 34 3.03 2.39 7.19
CA GLU A 34 2.34 2.27 8.47
C GLU A 34 1.08 3.11 8.48
N ARG A 35 1.17 4.36 8.00
CA ARG A 35 0.02 5.26 7.93
C ARG A 35 -0.01 6.00 6.60
N LEU A 36 -1.15 6.56 6.31
CA LEU A 36 -1.35 7.43 5.16
C LEU A 36 -1.65 8.85 5.65
N SER A 37 -1.51 9.83 4.77
CA SER A 37 -1.84 11.22 5.12
C SER A 37 -3.33 11.34 5.39
N ALA A 38 -3.70 12.36 6.18
CA ALA A 38 -5.12 12.60 6.48
C ALA A 38 -5.93 12.83 5.21
N ALA A 39 -5.35 13.51 4.21
CA ALA A 39 -6.04 13.74 2.94
C ALA A 39 -6.30 12.43 2.20
N THR A 40 -5.32 11.53 2.17
CA THR A 40 -5.48 10.24 1.52
C THR A 40 -6.52 9.39 2.24
N ILE A 41 -6.49 9.38 3.57
CA ILE A 41 -7.46 8.64 4.36
C ILE A 41 -8.89 9.13 4.06
N ALA A 42 -9.07 10.45 4.02
CA ALA A 42 -10.37 11.04 3.71
C ALA A 42 -10.85 10.64 2.32
N LYS A 43 -9.95 10.66 1.35
CA LYS A 43 -10.28 10.32 -0.03
C LYS A 43 -10.71 8.87 -0.17
N ILE A 44 -9.99 7.95 0.45
CA ILE A 44 -10.31 6.53 0.38
C ILE A 44 -11.63 6.25 1.11
N GLY A 45 -11.90 6.97 2.19
CA GLY A 45 -13.11 6.79 2.96
C GLY A 45 -14.37 7.37 2.35
N GLU A 46 -14.24 8.12 1.24
CA GLU A 46 -15.42 8.70 0.59
C GLU A 46 -16.33 7.61 0.05
N PRO A 47 -17.66 7.79 0.16
CA PRO A 47 -18.57 6.83 -0.44
C PRO A 47 -18.49 6.88 -1.96
N PRO A 48 -18.90 5.79 -2.65
CA PRO A 48 -18.89 5.78 -4.10
C PRO A 48 -19.74 6.91 -4.66
N ALA A 49 -19.26 7.54 -5.73
CA ALA A 49 -19.95 8.67 -6.32
C ALA A 49 -21.14 8.26 -7.19
N SER A 50 -21.21 7.01 -7.62
CA SER A 50 -22.22 6.54 -8.54
C SER A 50 -23.06 5.42 -7.91
N HIS A 51 -24.38 5.56 -8.01
CA HIS A 51 -25.28 4.49 -7.58
C HIS A 51 -25.38 3.36 -8.59
N ALA A 52 -24.85 3.57 -9.79
CA ALA A 52 -24.88 2.54 -10.83
C ALA A 52 -23.83 1.47 -10.61
N ALA A 53 -22.78 1.78 -9.85
CA ALA A 53 -21.75 0.78 -9.54
C ALA A 53 -22.29 -0.25 -8.56
N SER A 54 -22.01 -1.53 -8.81
CA SER A 54 -22.39 -2.57 -7.87
C SER A 54 -21.57 -2.43 -6.59
N LEU A 55 -22.08 -3.01 -5.52
CA LEU A 55 -21.35 -3.03 -4.26
C LEU A 55 -20.01 -3.75 -4.41
N GLU A 56 -19.99 -4.83 -5.19
CA GLU A 56 -18.75 -5.56 -5.45
C GLU A 56 -17.73 -4.70 -6.17
N ASP A 57 -18.16 -3.94 -7.18
CA ASP A 57 -17.25 -3.04 -7.90
C ASP A 57 -16.67 -1.97 -6.97
N ALA A 58 -17.50 -1.44 -6.09
CA ALA A 58 -17.05 -0.43 -5.12
C ALA A 58 -16.01 -1.01 -4.19
N TRP A 59 -16.22 -2.23 -3.71
CA TRP A 59 -15.26 -2.90 -2.83
C TRP A 59 -13.95 -3.20 -3.57
N ALA A 60 -14.04 -3.65 -4.81
CA ALA A 60 -12.84 -3.96 -5.60
C ALA A 60 -12.00 -2.71 -5.82
N ARG A 61 -12.64 -1.59 -6.14
CA ARG A 61 -11.91 -0.34 -6.32
C ARG A 61 -11.27 0.13 -5.04
N ARG A 62 -11.95 -0.04 -3.92
CA ARG A 62 -11.40 0.34 -2.63
C ARG A 62 -10.19 -0.49 -2.29
N GLU A 63 -10.23 -1.79 -2.54
CA GLU A 63 -9.09 -2.67 -2.30
C GLU A 63 -7.89 -2.26 -3.13
N GLU A 64 -8.10 -1.96 -4.42
CA GLU A 64 -7.02 -1.53 -5.28
C GLU A 64 -6.46 -0.18 -4.85
N ALA A 65 -7.33 0.74 -4.44
CA ALA A 65 -6.88 2.04 -3.97
C ALA A 65 -6.04 1.90 -2.69
N LEU A 66 -6.46 1.03 -1.77
CA LEU A 66 -5.70 0.78 -0.55
C LEU A 66 -4.34 0.16 -0.87
N PHE A 67 -4.33 -0.84 -1.74
CA PHE A 67 -3.08 -1.47 -2.14
C PHE A 67 -2.14 -0.45 -2.77
N GLU A 68 -2.66 0.34 -3.71
CA GLU A 68 -1.86 1.32 -4.42
C GLU A 68 -1.23 2.34 -3.49
N ARG A 69 -1.97 2.78 -2.47
CA ARG A 69 -1.47 3.80 -1.55
C ARG A 69 -0.57 3.24 -0.46
N LEU A 70 -0.83 2.01 -0.03
CA LEU A 70 -0.10 1.41 1.07
C LEU A 70 1.16 0.67 0.63
N ALA A 71 1.11 -0.04 -0.50
CA ALA A 71 2.21 -0.92 -0.89
C ALA A 71 3.45 -0.12 -1.28
N VAL A 72 4.56 -0.43 -0.64
CA VAL A 72 5.86 0.17 -0.92
C VAL A 72 6.70 -0.79 -1.75
N SER A 73 6.68 -2.06 -1.37
CA SER A 73 7.40 -3.09 -2.13
C SER A 73 6.76 -4.45 -1.88
N TRP A 74 6.98 -5.35 -2.83
CA TRP A 74 6.50 -6.73 -2.73
C TRP A 74 7.61 -7.62 -3.25
N GLU A 75 8.24 -8.34 -2.35
CA GLU A 75 9.31 -9.25 -2.75
C GLU A 75 8.69 -10.61 -3.03
N ILE A 76 8.77 -11.04 -4.28
CA ILE A 76 8.17 -12.30 -4.73
C ILE A 76 9.28 -13.19 -5.25
N SER A 77 9.39 -14.38 -4.66
CA SER A 77 10.44 -15.35 -5.02
C SER A 77 11.83 -14.71 -4.93
N GLY A 78 12.03 -13.87 -3.92
CA GLY A 78 13.31 -13.22 -3.68
C GLY A 78 13.59 -12.00 -4.55
N LEU A 79 12.66 -11.62 -5.43
CA LEU A 79 12.83 -10.49 -6.33
C LEU A 79 11.95 -9.33 -5.86
N PRO A 80 12.54 -8.20 -5.48
CA PRO A 80 11.75 -7.06 -5.02
C PRO A 80 11.08 -6.34 -6.18
N LEU A 81 9.85 -5.93 -5.95
CA LEU A 81 9.06 -5.15 -6.87
C LEU A 81 8.64 -3.89 -6.12
N ASP A 82 9.11 -2.73 -6.56
CA ASP A 82 8.87 -1.48 -5.82
C ASP A 82 8.39 -0.34 -6.70
N ASP A 83 8.11 -0.59 -7.97
CA ASP A 83 7.50 0.40 -8.84
C ASP A 83 5.98 0.37 -8.65
N GLN A 84 5.38 1.53 -8.38
CA GLN A 84 3.98 1.60 -8.01
C GLN A 84 3.04 1.03 -9.07
N LYS A 85 3.31 1.31 -10.34
CA LYS A 85 2.47 0.78 -11.42
C LYS A 85 2.60 -0.72 -11.55
N MET A 86 3.82 -1.22 -11.41
CA MET A 86 4.07 -2.65 -11.50
C MET A 86 3.48 -3.39 -10.31
N LEU A 87 3.52 -2.78 -9.13
CA LEU A 87 2.90 -3.36 -7.94
C LEU A 87 1.40 -3.57 -8.16
N LEU A 88 0.71 -2.54 -8.62
CA LEU A 88 -0.74 -2.64 -8.83
C LEU A 88 -1.06 -3.67 -9.93
N GLY A 89 -0.27 -3.65 -11.01
CA GLY A 89 -0.44 -4.64 -12.09
C GLY A 89 -0.25 -6.06 -11.59
N ARG A 90 0.77 -6.27 -10.76
CA ARG A 90 1.03 -7.60 -10.19
C ARG A 90 -0.12 -8.05 -9.28
N TYR A 91 -0.66 -7.12 -8.47
CA TYR A 91 -1.80 -7.45 -7.63
C TYR A 91 -3.02 -7.86 -8.47
N ARG A 92 -3.28 -7.14 -9.55
CA ARG A 92 -4.41 -7.46 -10.42
C ARG A 92 -4.27 -8.83 -11.07
N MET A 93 -3.04 -9.27 -11.29
CA MET A 93 -2.76 -10.56 -11.92
C MET A 93 -2.54 -11.68 -10.90
N ALA A 94 -2.65 -11.38 -9.62
CA ALA A 94 -2.40 -12.37 -8.59
C ALA A 94 -3.46 -13.46 -8.60
N ALA A 95 -3.05 -14.67 -8.20
CA ALA A 95 -4.00 -15.77 -8.05
C ALA A 95 -5.00 -15.45 -6.94
N PRO A 96 -6.20 -16.05 -6.96
CA PRO A 96 -7.23 -15.76 -5.96
C PRO A 96 -6.78 -15.90 -4.52
N ASP A 97 -6.01 -16.94 -4.20
CA ASP A 97 -5.51 -17.12 -2.84
C ASP A 97 -4.47 -16.07 -2.45
N GLU A 98 -3.66 -15.66 -3.40
CA GLU A 98 -2.67 -14.61 -3.18
C GLU A 98 -3.36 -13.28 -2.92
N ARG A 99 -4.36 -12.94 -3.73
CA ARG A 99 -5.12 -11.71 -3.50
C ARG A 99 -5.88 -11.76 -2.18
N ALA A 100 -6.41 -12.93 -1.81
CA ALA A 100 -7.09 -13.08 -0.54
C ALA A 100 -6.15 -12.82 0.63
N TRP A 101 -4.91 -13.31 0.53
CA TRP A 101 -3.92 -13.06 1.57
C TRP A 101 -3.61 -11.57 1.69
N VAL A 102 -3.40 -10.89 0.55
CA VAL A 102 -3.13 -9.44 0.55
C VAL A 102 -4.31 -8.69 1.18
N ARG A 103 -5.53 -9.06 0.82
CA ARG A 103 -6.73 -8.42 1.33
C ARG A 103 -6.83 -8.54 2.85
N ARG A 104 -6.60 -9.75 3.37
CA ARG A 104 -6.63 -9.97 4.82
C ARG A 104 -5.52 -9.20 5.51
N THR A 105 -4.34 -9.19 4.90
CA THR A 105 -3.18 -8.49 5.47
C THR A 105 -3.44 -7.00 5.56
N ILE A 106 -4.02 -6.41 4.51
CA ILE A 106 -4.36 -5.00 4.53
C ILE A 106 -5.42 -4.72 5.59
N ALA A 107 -6.45 -5.58 5.69
CA ALA A 107 -7.49 -5.39 6.70
C ALA A 107 -6.91 -5.38 8.10
N GLU A 108 -6.03 -6.31 8.42
CA GLU A 108 -5.37 -6.36 9.72
C GLU A 108 -4.49 -5.15 9.95
N HIS A 109 -3.79 -4.73 8.89
CA HIS A 109 -2.94 -3.54 8.96
C HIS A 109 -3.75 -2.30 9.29
N LEU A 110 -4.90 -2.13 8.63
CA LEU A 110 -5.78 -0.99 8.90
C LEU A 110 -6.25 -0.99 10.34
N GLU A 111 -6.66 -2.14 10.87
CA GLU A 111 -7.11 -2.21 12.25
C GLU A 111 -6.06 -1.76 13.25
N ARG A 112 -4.80 -2.08 12.96
CA ARG A 112 -3.70 -1.75 13.87
C ARG A 112 -3.19 -0.34 13.70
N HIS A 113 -3.15 0.16 12.48
CA HIS A 113 -2.41 1.38 12.17
C HIS A 113 -3.27 2.49 11.60
N ILE A 114 -4.37 2.18 10.92
CA ILE A 114 -5.24 3.18 10.30
C ILE A 114 -6.70 2.81 10.58
N PRO A 115 -7.09 2.80 11.86
CA PRO A 115 -8.46 2.38 12.20
C PRO A 115 -9.54 3.26 11.58
N GLU A 116 -9.18 4.47 11.16
CA GLU A 116 -10.11 5.36 10.47
C GLU A 116 -10.67 4.75 9.20
N LEU A 117 -10.00 3.76 8.63
CA LEU A 117 -10.42 3.12 7.38
C LEU A 117 -11.10 1.77 7.61
N THR A 118 -11.30 1.35 8.84
CA THR A 118 -11.98 0.07 9.13
C THR A 118 -13.49 0.22 9.32
#